data_07318e76c11c9321feabdab517b0d6e2
#
_entry.id   07318e76c11c9321feabdab517b0d6e2
#
_cell.length_a   1.000
_cell.length_b   1.000
_cell.length_c   1.000
_cell.angle_alpha   90.00
_cell.angle_beta   90.00
_cell.angle_gamma   90.00
#
_symmetry.space_group_name_H-M   'P 1'
#
loop_
_entity.id
_entity.type
_entity.pdbx_description
1 polymer ?
#
loop_
_entity_poly.entity_id
_entity_poly.type
_entity_poly.pdbx_seq_one_letter_code
_entity_poly.pdbx_strand_id
1 'polypeptide(L)'
;MEDKKKTLTEYEKEISEAQEIEEENTHKRKVRSFKRMLMVTFLVVCAIPITLCLFMMVKMNRLDHRIENLVDKVEEGKNLVSTNIGLIDESTETLTSEQMAYGDLGKGSEGVHVALTDNGDGKNTVKEDAEATTEATNDVPEQTYYNGQKVYLTFDDGPSTYTGELLNVLKENNVKATFFVVYNDNKEAQQYYKRIVDEGHSIGMHSYSHVYDQVYASQESFEEDVTKIHDYIQEQTGVDTHLYRFPGGSSNQVSKVDIQDLIAYLNEEGIVYFDWNSLSGDAVDASLTPSELNDNILGYVHANAGDSVILMHDLQNNHATIEALPALIQTLKDEGYEICPIDDSTKPVQHVEYKGDK
;
A
#
# COMPACT_ATOMS: atom_id res chain seq x y z
N MET A 1 -94.38 15.16 -3.92
CA MET A 1 -93.08 14.66 -3.62
C MET A 1 -93.04 13.24 -4.21
N GLU A 2 -92.61 13.10 -5.46
CA GLU A 2 -92.32 11.83 -6.14
C GLU A 2 -90.86 11.63 -6.07
N ASP A 3 -90.38 10.82 -5.09
CA ASP A 3 -89.05 10.30 -5.08
C ASP A 3 -88.98 9.25 -6.23
N LYS A 4 -88.32 9.60 -7.33
CA LYS A 4 -88.01 8.65 -8.38
C LYS A 4 -87.01 7.66 -7.83
N LYS A 5 -87.49 6.48 -7.41
CA LYS A 5 -86.64 5.32 -7.18
C LYS A 5 -85.96 4.93 -8.49
N LYS A 6 -84.66 5.13 -8.60
CA LYS A 6 -83.86 4.61 -9.70
C LYS A 6 -84.12 3.12 -9.81
N THR A 7 -84.24 2.64 -11.05
CA THR A 7 -84.40 1.19 -11.32
C THR A 7 -83.07 0.45 -11.14
N LEU A 8 -83.11 -0.84 -10.83
CA LEU A 8 -81.89 -1.66 -10.63
C LEU A 8 -80.93 -1.59 -11.82
N THR A 9 -81.50 -1.50 -13.02
CA THR A 9 -80.77 -1.37 -14.31
C THR A 9 -80.02 -0.03 -14.44
N GLU A 10 -80.50 1.06 -13.84
CA GLU A 10 -79.82 2.34 -13.84
C GLU A 10 -78.62 2.31 -12.88
N TYR A 11 -78.72 1.62 -11.74
CA TYR A 11 -77.59 1.43 -10.83
C TYR A 11 -76.48 0.53 -11.44
N GLU A 12 -76.88 -0.55 -12.13
CA GLU A 12 -75.93 -1.44 -12.79
C GLU A 12 -75.17 -0.70 -13.90
N LYS A 13 -75.83 0.15 -14.63
CA LYS A 13 -75.19 1.00 -15.66
C LYS A 13 -74.23 2.01 -15.08
N GLU A 14 -74.57 2.68 -13.99
CA GLU A 14 -73.68 3.64 -13.28
C GLU A 14 -72.46 2.93 -12.73
N ILE A 15 -72.58 1.70 -12.19
CA ILE A 15 -71.47 0.91 -11.71
C ILE A 15 -70.51 0.52 -12.86
N SER A 16 -71.10 0.09 -13.99
CA SER A 16 -70.28 -0.29 -15.18
C SER A 16 -69.52 0.93 -15.75
N GLU A 17 -70.17 2.10 -15.87
CA GLU A 17 -69.51 3.32 -16.33
C GLU A 17 -68.40 3.78 -15.34
N ALA A 18 -68.63 3.65 -14.05
CA ALA A 18 -67.63 3.99 -13.02
C ALA A 18 -66.42 3.02 -13.10
N GLN A 19 -66.66 1.74 -13.33
CA GLN A 19 -65.56 0.74 -13.47
C GLN A 19 -64.76 1.02 -14.75
N GLU A 20 -65.39 1.35 -15.89
CA GLU A 20 -64.67 1.68 -17.11
C GLU A 20 -63.82 2.95 -16.97
N ILE A 21 -64.29 3.97 -16.27
CA ILE A 21 -63.54 5.20 -15.95
C ILE A 21 -62.33 4.87 -15.04
N GLU A 22 -62.51 3.98 -14.07
CA GLU A 22 -61.43 3.58 -13.15
C GLU A 22 -60.35 2.78 -13.85
N GLU A 23 -60.74 1.86 -14.76
CA GLU A 23 -59.80 1.12 -15.60
C GLU A 23 -59.00 2.03 -16.54
N GLU A 24 -59.70 2.99 -17.20
CA GLU A 24 -59.01 3.97 -18.07
C GLU A 24 -58.04 4.86 -17.29
N ASN A 25 -58.39 5.28 -16.10
CA ASN A 25 -57.53 6.07 -15.24
C ASN A 25 -56.32 5.28 -14.74
N THR A 26 -56.53 4.00 -14.44
CA THR A 26 -55.45 3.09 -14.02
C THR A 26 -54.46 2.83 -15.16
N HIS A 27 -54.98 2.63 -16.37
CA HIS A 27 -54.16 2.50 -17.57
C HIS A 27 -53.37 3.79 -17.85
N LYS A 28 -53.98 4.96 -17.78
CA LYS A 28 -53.28 6.25 -17.93
C LYS A 28 -52.19 6.47 -16.89
N ARG A 29 -52.37 6.03 -15.64
CA ARG A 29 -51.36 6.07 -14.58
C ARG A 29 -50.19 5.15 -14.89
N LYS A 30 -50.46 3.90 -15.31
CA LYS A 30 -49.42 2.93 -15.71
C LYS A 30 -48.56 3.45 -16.88
N VAL A 31 -49.20 4.01 -17.91
CA VAL A 31 -48.49 4.57 -19.07
C VAL A 31 -47.61 5.79 -18.67
N ARG A 32 -48.11 6.66 -17.79
CA ARG A 32 -47.29 7.78 -17.29
C ARG A 32 -46.11 7.31 -16.45
N SER A 33 -46.32 6.31 -15.61
CA SER A 33 -45.23 5.70 -14.80
C SER A 33 -44.17 5.07 -15.69
N PHE A 34 -44.61 4.31 -16.72
CA PHE A 34 -43.68 3.69 -17.68
C PHE A 34 -42.88 4.73 -18.48
N LYS A 35 -43.52 5.83 -18.93
CA LYS A 35 -42.81 6.92 -19.61
C LYS A 35 -41.77 7.60 -18.71
N ARG A 36 -42.10 7.80 -17.43
CA ARG A 36 -41.14 8.37 -16.45
C ARG A 36 -39.94 7.43 -16.22
N MET A 37 -40.21 6.12 -16.07
CA MET A 37 -39.15 5.13 -15.90
C MET A 37 -38.23 5.09 -17.13
N LEU A 38 -38.81 5.11 -18.35
CA LEU A 38 -38.03 5.12 -19.59
C LEU A 38 -37.16 6.41 -19.72
N MET A 39 -37.70 7.55 -19.31
CA MET A 39 -36.95 8.81 -19.34
C MET A 39 -35.81 8.81 -18.32
N VAL A 40 -36.00 8.26 -17.12
CA VAL A 40 -34.95 8.15 -16.10
C VAL A 40 -33.85 7.18 -16.55
N THR A 41 -34.22 6.02 -17.09
CA THR A 41 -33.23 5.07 -17.62
C THR A 41 -32.42 5.67 -18.78
N PHE A 42 -33.06 6.41 -19.67
CA PHE A 42 -32.37 7.11 -20.76
C PHE A 42 -31.37 8.16 -20.22
N LEU A 43 -31.78 8.96 -19.23
CA LEU A 43 -30.89 9.94 -18.60
C LEU A 43 -29.67 9.29 -17.92
N VAL A 44 -29.88 8.18 -17.23
CA VAL A 44 -28.78 7.41 -16.59
C VAL A 44 -27.82 6.86 -17.63
N VAL A 45 -28.34 6.22 -18.68
CA VAL A 45 -27.51 5.66 -19.78
C VAL A 45 -26.70 6.76 -20.48
N CYS A 46 -27.24 7.97 -20.65
CA CYS A 46 -26.50 9.08 -21.24
C CYS A 46 -25.49 9.72 -20.27
N ALA A 47 -25.78 9.71 -18.97
CA ALA A 47 -24.87 10.32 -17.97
C ALA A 47 -23.59 9.50 -17.74
N ILE A 48 -23.67 8.16 -17.82
CA ILE A 48 -22.52 7.28 -17.59
C ILE A 48 -21.34 7.55 -18.56
N PRO A 49 -21.54 7.62 -19.90
CA PRO A 49 -20.44 7.93 -20.82
C PRO A 49 -19.85 9.33 -20.59
N ILE A 50 -20.69 10.32 -20.23
CA ILE A 50 -20.23 11.69 -19.99
C ILE A 50 -19.34 11.75 -18.76
N THR A 51 -19.72 11.09 -17.66
CA THR A 51 -18.90 11.01 -16.45
C THR A 51 -17.60 10.26 -16.69
N LEU A 52 -17.63 9.18 -17.47
CA LEU A 52 -16.45 8.43 -17.86
C LEU A 52 -15.49 9.26 -18.72
N CYS A 53 -16.00 10.03 -19.68
CA CYS A 53 -15.20 10.93 -20.50
C CYS A 53 -14.54 12.04 -19.66
N LEU A 54 -15.28 12.64 -18.71
CA LEU A 54 -14.72 13.64 -17.79
C LEU A 54 -13.63 13.04 -16.90
N PHE A 55 -13.82 11.84 -16.39
CA PHE A 55 -12.82 11.14 -15.61
C PHE A 55 -11.55 10.83 -16.43
N MET A 56 -11.71 10.38 -17.68
CA MET A 56 -10.59 10.15 -18.59
C MET A 56 -9.86 11.44 -18.94
N MET A 57 -10.56 12.57 -19.12
CA MET A 57 -9.93 13.88 -19.35
C MET A 57 -9.07 14.31 -18.14
N VAL A 58 -9.57 14.12 -16.93
CA VAL A 58 -8.80 14.45 -15.71
C VAL A 58 -7.56 13.56 -15.60
N LYS A 59 -7.67 12.25 -15.92
CA LYS A 59 -6.49 11.35 -15.95
C LYS A 59 -5.48 11.76 -17.02
N MET A 60 -5.93 12.13 -18.21
CA MET A 60 -5.03 12.62 -19.29
C MET A 60 -4.28 13.88 -18.88
N ASN A 61 -4.96 14.87 -18.30
CA ASN A 61 -4.29 16.09 -17.82
C ASN A 61 -3.23 15.78 -16.74
N ARG A 62 -3.49 14.83 -15.84
CA ARG A 62 -2.48 14.41 -14.85
C ARG A 62 -1.28 13.73 -15.51
N LEU A 63 -1.53 12.91 -16.53
CA LEU A 63 -0.46 12.25 -17.29
C LEU A 63 0.41 13.26 -18.04
N ASP A 64 -0.21 14.26 -18.67
CA ASP A 64 0.51 15.32 -19.37
C ASP A 64 1.43 16.10 -18.42
N HIS A 65 0.96 16.48 -17.24
CA HIS A 65 1.79 17.13 -16.22
C HIS A 65 2.94 16.24 -15.70
N ARG A 66 2.72 14.91 -15.61
CA ARG A 66 3.80 13.98 -15.25
C ARG A 66 4.86 13.87 -16.33
N ILE A 67 4.44 13.84 -17.60
CA ILE A 67 5.36 13.82 -18.74
C ILE A 67 6.20 15.10 -18.77
N GLU A 68 5.60 16.26 -18.57
CA GLU A 68 6.31 17.55 -18.48
C GLU A 68 7.36 17.52 -17.37
N ASN A 69 6.99 17.09 -16.15
CA ASN A 69 7.92 16.97 -15.02
C ASN A 69 9.08 15.98 -15.28
N LEU A 70 8.82 14.89 -15.99
CA LEU A 70 9.86 13.93 -16.35
C LEU A 70 10.80 14.50 -17.42
N VAL A 71 10.28 15.22 -18.39
CA VAL A 71 11.08 15.91 -19.42
C VAL A 71 12.01 16.93 -18.77
N ASP A 72 11.50 17.74 -17.83
CA ASP A 72 12.28 18.73 -17.11
C ASP A 72 13.41 18.07 -16.28
N LYS A 73 13.13 16.98 -15.58
CA LYS A 73 14.15 16.21 -14.83
C LYS A 73 15.21 15.59 -15.73
N VAL A 74 14.85 15.10 -16.92
CA VAL A 74 15.80 14.56 -17.90
C VAL A 74 16.68 15.69 -18.45
N GLU A 75 16.13 16.87 -18.66
CA GLU A 75 16.86 18.03 -19.15
C GLU A 75 17.82 18.58 -18.09
N GLU A 76 17.40 18.61 -16.81
CA GLU A 76 18.28 18.90 -15.67
C GLU A 76 19.42 17.87 -15.54
N GLY A 77 19.10 16.57 -15.65
CA GLY A 77 20.11 15.51 -15.63
C GLY A 77 21.11 15.63 -16.78
N LYS A 78 20.67 15.98 -17.98
CA LYS A 78 21.57 16.24 -19.13
C LYS A 78 22.50 17.45 -18.89
N ASN A 79 21.96 18.50 -18.26
CA ASN A 79 22.76 19.68 -17.93
C ASN A 79 23.80 19.35 -16.85
N LEU A 80 23.47 18.56 -15.83
CA LEU A 80 24.41 18.09 -14.82
C LEU A 80 25.53 17.21 -15.40
N VAL A 81 25.19 16.29 -16.30
CA VAL A 81 26.17 15.45 -17.02
C VAL A 81 27.05 16.29 -17.90
N SER A 82 26.51 17.24 -18.63
CA SER A 82 27.29 18.16 -19.49
C SER A 82 28.25 19.04 -18.68
N THR A 83 27.81 19.53 -17.52
CA THR A 83 28.65 20.33 -16.63
C THR A 83 29.76 19.49 -16.00
N ASN A 84 29.50 18.26 -15.63
CA ASN A 84 30.50 17.35 -15.07
C ASN A 84 31.52 16.90 -16.15
N ILE A 85 31.11 16.71 -17.41
CA ILE A 85 32.01 16.41 -18.51
C ILE A 85 32.89 17.64 -18.81
N GLY A 86 32.35 18.84 -18.77
CA GLY A 86 33.13 20.08 -18.91
C GLY A 86 34.20 20.27 -17.84
N LEU A 87 33.89 19.88 -16.59
CA LEU A 87 34.84 19.89 -15.46
C LEU A 87 35.96 18.85 -15.61
N ILE A 88 35.67 17.72 -16.24
CA ILE A 88 36.64 16.64 -16.51
C ILE A 88 37.59 17.11 -17.65
N ASP A 89 37.12 17.82 -18.65
CA ASP A 89 37.93 18.31 -19.77
C ASP A 89 38.89 19.43 -19.32
N GLU A 90 38.49 20.33 -18.44
CA GLU A 90 39.38 21.33 -17.85
C GLU A 90 40.45 20.76 -16.89
N SER A 91 40.18 19.58 -16.29
CA SER A 91 41.16 18.92 -15.39
C SER A 91 42.13 18.01 -16.09
N THR A 92 41.89 17.66 -17.38
CA THR A 92 42.76 16.78 -18.18
C THR A 92 43.82 17.53 -19.01
N GLU A 93 43.75 18.84 -19.12
CA GLU A 93 44.80 19.63 -19.85
C GLU A 93 46.11 19.81 -19.07
N THR A 94 46.24 19.31 -17.82
CA THR A 94 47.47 19.42 -17.01
C THR A 94 48.27 18.14 -16.81
N LEU A 95 47.91 17.05 -17.50
CA LEU A 95 48.72 15.83 -17.50
C LEU A 95 49.61 15.79 -18.72
N THR A 96 50.87 16.18 -18.54
CA THR A 96 51.94 16.11 -19.57
C THR A 96 52.29 14.66 -19.88
N SER A 97 52.71 14.49 -21.15
CA SER A 97 52.97 13.24 -21.87
C SER A 97 54.07 12.30 -21.31
N GLU A 98 54.48 12.44 -20.08
CA GLU A 98 55.57 11.63 -19.48
C GLU A 98 55.15 10.46 -18.57
N GLN A 99 53.82 10.24 -18.33
CA GLN A 99 53.34 9.18 -17.42
C GLN A 99 52.60 8.03 -18.13
N MET A 100 52.71 7.92 -19.45
CA MET A 100 52.23 6.72 -20.17
C MET A 100 53.38 5.80 -20.60
N ALA A 101 54.12 5.28 -19.66
CA ALA A 101 54.96 4.14 -19.91
C ALA A 101 55.11 3.33 -18.61
N TYR A 102 54.31 2.36 -18.42
CA TYR A 102 54.53 1.02 -17.96
C TYR A 102 53.23 0.36 -17.58
N GLY A 103 52.74 -0.47 -18.48
CA GLY A 103 51.70 -1.44 -18.15
C GLY A 103 52.28 -2.62 -17.40
N ASP A 104 51.52 -3.25 -16.60
CA ASP A 104 51.32 -4.69 -16.65
C ASP A 104 50.05 -5.10 -15.85
N LEU A 105 49.42 -6.13 -16.37
CA LEU A 105 48.22 -6.79 -15.92
C LEU A 105 48.45 -7.56 -14.64
N GLY A 106 47.52 -7.44 -13.69
CA GLY A 106 47.44 -8.46 -12.64
C GLY A 106 46.60 -8.15 -11.42
N LYS A 107 45.34 -8.60 -11.44
CA LYS A 107 44.52 -9.14 -10.33
C LYS A 107 44.50 -8.42 -8.98
N GLY A 108 43.30 -8.10 -8.53
CA GLY A 108 42.93 -8.10 -7.10
C GLY A 108 42.35 -6.81 -6.60
N SER A 109 41.11 -6.90 -6.17
CA SER A 109 40.38 -5.94 -5.36
C SER A 109 41.21 -5.39 -4.20
N GLU A 110 41.21 -4.08 -4.01
CA GLU A 110 41.22 -3.45 -2.67
C GLU A 110 41.14 -1.93 -2.81
N GLY A 111 40.55 -1.31 -1.82
CA GLY A 111 40.04 0.05 -1.77
C GLY A 111 41.07 1.16 -2.05
N VAL A 112 40.57 2.23 -2.60
CA VAL A 112 41.31 3.47 -2.79
C VAL A 112 41.44 4.19 -1.42
N HIS A 113 42.62 4.06 -0.82
CA HIS A 113 43.06 4.95 0.24
C HIS A 113 43.73 6.17 -0.41
N VAL A 114 43.12 7.35 -0.22
CA VAL A 114 43.80 8.62 -0.51
C VAL A 114 44.76 8.90 0.64
N ALA A 115 46.06 8.73 0.39
CA ALA A 115 47.10 9.14 1.30
C ALA A 115 47.40 10.62 1.09
N LEU A 116 47.16 11.44 2.13
CA LEU A 116 47.67 12.80 2.21
C LEU A 116 49.17 12.70 2.55
N THR A 117 50.02 13.12 1.65
CA THR A 117 51.47 13.31 1.97
C THR A 117 51.69 14.65 2.64
N ASP A 118 52.21 14.56 3.83
CA ASP A 118 52.76 15.61 4.64
C ASP A 118 54.06 16.14 4.00
N ASN A 119 54.19 17.47 3.86
CA ASN A 119 55.49 18.12 3.74
C ASN A 119 55.59 19.24 4.78
N GLY A 120 56.35 18.91 5.82
CA GLY A 120 56.61 19.75 6.94
C GLY A 120 57.41 21.03 6.62
N ASP A 121 57.18 21.99 7.39
CA ASP A 121 58.15 22.70 8.25
C ASP A 121 57.52 23.83 9.05
N GLY A 122 57.50 23.61 10.32
CA GLY A 122 58.20 24.41 11.35
C GLY A 122 57.51 25.68 11.87
N LYS A 123 57.14 25.55 13.15
CA LYS A 123 57.14 26.56 14.22
C LYS A 123 55.86 27.31 14.60
N ASN A 124 55.49 26.90 15.80
CA ASN A 124 54.69 27.59 16.83
C ASN A 124 54.71 29.12 16.86
N THR A 125 53.56 29.72 17.13
CA THR A 125 53.35 30.49 18.40
C THR A 125 51.87 30.83 18.57
N VAL A 126 51.40 30.61 19.80
CA VAL A 126 50.06 30.98 20.34
C VAL A 126 50.00 32.52 20.48
N LYS A 127 48.85 33.10 20.14
CA LYS A 127 48.22 34.19 20.92
C LYS A 127 46.73 34.29 20.62
N GLU A 128 45.95 34.19 21.67
CA GLU A 128 44.56 34.64 21.78
C GLU A 128 44.42 36.11 21.38
N ASP A 129 43.34 36.43 20.70
CA ASP A 129 42.53 37.61 21.04
C ASP A 129 41.14 37.42 20.37
N ALA A 130 40.13 37.63 21.18
CA ALA A 130 38.72 37.55 20.86
C ALA A 130 38.27 38.79 20.09
N GLU A 131 37.44 38.58 19.05
CA GLU A 131 36.38 39.54 18.72
C GLU A 131 35.25 38.86 17.92
N ALA A 132 34.05 39.17 18.35
CA ALA A 132 32.80 38.63 17.91
C ALA A 132 32.47 38.98 16.46
N THR A 133 32.04 37.98 15.70
CA THR A 133 31.23 38.22 14.49
C THR A 133 30.08 37.25 14.44
N THR A 134 28.92 37.83 14.45
CA THR A 134 27.55 37.33 14.18
C THR A 134 27.47 35.98 13.48
N GLU A 135 26.97 35.01 14.23
CA GLU A 135 26.49 33.73 13.72
C GLU A 135 25.29 33.97 12.80
N ALA A 136 25.42 33.62 11.53
CA ALA A 136 24.29 33.27 10.72
C ALA A 136 23.83 31.88 11.17
N THR A 137 22.76 31.83 11.95
CA THR A 137 22.08 30.60 12.28
C THR A 137 21.54 30.00 10.99
N ASN A 138 22.26 29.02 10.48
CA ASN A 138 21.65 28.04 9.57
C ASN A 138 20.74 27.20 10.46
N ASP A 139 19.46 27.57 10.53
CA ASP A 139 18.39 26.70 11.00
C ASP A 139 18.22 25.58 9.96
N VAL A 140 19.10 24.59 9.99
CA VAL A 140 18.80 23.24 9.54
C VAL A 140 17.82 22.72 10.59
N PRO A 141 16.59 22.31 10.22
CA PRO A 141 15.68 21.71 11.19
C PRO A 141 16.42 20.55 11.84
N GLU A 142 16.53 20.60 13.17
CA GLU A 142 17.07 19.52 13.98
C GLU A 142 16.26 18.29 13.63
N GLN A 143 16.87 17.34 12.89
CA GLN A 143 16.26 16.09 12.51
C GLN A 143 16.01 15.34 13.81
N THR A 144 14.78 15.38 14.28
CA THR A 144 14.33 14.63 15.45
C THR A 144 14.39 13.15 15.07
N TYR A 145 15.49 12.50 15.41
CA TYR A 145 15.61 11.06 15.32
C TYR A 145 14.54 10.45 16.23
N TYR A 146 13.65 9.65 15.68
CA TYR A 146 12.61 8.91 16.40
C TYR A 146 13.23 7.74 17.16
N ASN A 147 14.06 8.05 18.15
CA ASN A 147 14.84 7.06 18.89
C ASN A 147 13.93 6.07 19.61
N GLY A 148 13.94 4.82 19.17
CA GLY A 148 13.34 3.69 19.83
C GLY A 148 11.94 3.30 19.34
N GLN A 149 11.41 3.91 18.27
CA GLN A 149 10.19 3.45 17.63
C GLN A 149 10.49 2.34 16.64
N LYS A 150 9.60 1.33 16.61
CA LYS A 150 9.69 0.21 15.69
C LYS A 150 8.77 0.41 14.49
N VAL A 151 9.25 -0.09 13.35
CA VAL A 151 8.48 -0.15 12.12
C VAL A 151 8.43 -1.60 11.66
N TYR A 152 7.22 -2.08 11.40
CA TYR A 152 6.95 -3.42 10.93
C TYR A 152 6.51 -3.35 9.48
N LEU A 153 7.38 -3.76 8.55
CA LEU A 153 7.03 -3.90 7.14
C LEU A 153 6.18 -5.15 7.00
N THR A 154 4.95 -5.02 6.51
CA THR A 154 4.05 -6.16 6.33
C THR A 154 3.52 -6.25 4.90
N PHE A 155 3.44 -7.48 4.38
CA PHE A 155 3.02 -7.78 3.02
C PHE A 155 1.89 -8.79 3.03
N ASP A 156 0.74 -8.40 2.46
CA ASP A 156 -0.45 -9.23 2.35
C ASP A 156 -0.54 -9.89 0.96
N ASP A 157 -1.38 -10.91 0.83
CA ASP A 157 -1.79 -11.59 -0.41
C ASP A 157 -0.74 -12.47 -1.09
N GLY A 158 0.50 -12.48 -0.60
CA GLY A 158 1.54 -13.38 -1.10
C GLY A 158 1.33 -14.85 -0.68
N PRO A 159 2.19 -15.76 -1.17
CA PRO A 159 3.27 -15.55 -2.11
C PRO A 159 2.79 -15.35 -3.55
N SER A 160 3.42 -14.41 -4.26
CA SER A 160 3.26 -14.19 -5.68
C SER A 160 4.50 -14.69 -6.46
N THR A 161 4.50 -14.50 -7.77
CA THR A 161 5.72 -14.74 -8.58
C THR A 161 6.83 -13.72 -8.29
N TYR A 162 6.49 -12.59 -7.69
CA TYR A 162 7.44 -11.54 -7.29
C TYR A 162 8.00 -11.69 -5.88
N THR A 163 7.44 -12.59 -5.06
CA THR A 163 7.94 -12.81 -3.68
C THR A 163 9.43 -13.08 -3.64
N GLY A 164 9.96 -13.81 -4.64
CA GLY A 164 11.38 -14.09 -4.73
C GLY A 164 12.26 -12.85 -4.85
N GLU A 165 11.81 -11.85 -5.62
CA GLU A 165 12.48 -10.57 -5.79
C GLU A 165 12.33 -9.71 -4.52
N LEU A 166 11.12 -9.67 -3.94
CA LEU A 166 10.83 -9.00 -2.69
C LEU A 166 11.77 -9.48 -1.56
N LEU A 167 11.91 -10.80 -1.39
CA LEU A 167 12.82 -11.38 -0.40
C LEU A 167 14.30 -11.03 -0.67
N ASN A 168 14.72 -10.95 -1.94
CA ASN A 168 16.05 -10.51 -2.29
C ASN A 168 16.31 -9.07 -1.85
N VAL A 169 15.38 -8.16 -2.12
CA VAL A 169 15.48 -6.74 -1.72
C VAL A 169 15.56 -6.61 -0.18
N LEU A 170 14.73 -7.33 0.57
CA LEU A 170 14.79 -7.33 2.03
C LEU A 170 16.14 -7.86 2.55
N LYS A 171 16.65 -8.92 1.95
CA LYS A 171 17.96 -9.50 2.28
C LYS A 171 19.11 -8.56 1.99
N GLU A 172 19.15 -7.94 0.82
CA GLU A 172 20.17 -6.97 0.40
C GLU A 172 20.21 -5.76 1.33
N ASN A 173 19.05 -5.34 1.82
CA ASN A 173 18.93 -4.25 2.79
C ASN A 173 19.06 -4.69 4.24
N ASN A 174 19.30 -5.98 4.52
CA ASN A 174 19.46 -6.56 5.86
C ASN A 174 18.31 -6.19 6.80
N VAL A 175 17.06 -6.39 6.37
CA VAL A 175 15.85 -6.22 7.16
C VAL A 175 14.96 -7.44 7.12
N LYS A 176 14.13 -7.60 8.14
CA LYS A 176 13.12 -8.65 8.23
C LYS A 176 11.74 -8.02 8.23
N ALA A 177 10.78 -8.74 7.68
CA ALA A 177 9.41 -8.31 7.50
C ALA A 177 8.42 -9.40 7.94
N THR A 178 7.14 -9.11 7.87
CA THR A 178 6.07 -10.07 8.14
C THR A 178 5.21 -10.26 6.89
N PHE A 179 4.88 -11.49 6.58
CA PHE A 179 4.06 -11.86 5.43
C PHE A 179 2.77 -12.48 5.91
N PHE A 180 1.65 -11.85 5.64
CA PHE A 180 0.31 -12.41 5.84
C PHE A 180 -0.14 -13.08 4.55
N VAL A 181 -0.02 -14.41 4.52
CA VAL A 181 -0.10 -15.17 3.28
C VAL A 181 -1.48 -15.75 3.00
N VAL A 182 -1.77 -15.93 1.72
CA VAL A 182 -2.94 -16.68 1.22
C VAL A 182 -2.50 -18.02 0.64
N TYR A 183 -3.45 -18.95 0.44
CA TYR A 183 -3.15 -20.17 -0.31
C TYR A 183 -2.85 -19.85 -1.78
N ASN A 184 -1.82 -20.47 -2.32
CA ASN A 184 -1.47 -20.36 -3.74
C ASN A 184 -1.08 -21.75 -4.28
N ASP A 185 -1.76 -22.19 -5.36
CA ASP A 185 -1.50 -23.46 -6.02
C ASP A 185 -0.39 -23.40 -7.08
N ASN A 186 0.14 -22.22 -7.37
CA ASN A 186 1.28 -22.04 -8.27
C ASN A 186 2.56 -22.63 -7.65
N LYS A 187 3.14 -23.61 -8.30
CA LYS A 187 4.35 -24.30 -7.81
C LYS A 187 5.55 -23.38 -7.63
N GLU A 188 5.66 -22.33 -8.41
CA GLU A 188 6.72 -21.34 -8.27
C GLU A 188 6.50 -20.50 -7.01
N ALA A 189 5.27 -20.11 -6.72
CA ALA A 189 4.92 -19.38 -5.52
C ALA A 189 5.05 -20.25 -4.26
N GLN A 190 4.69 -21.53 -4.33
CA GLN A 190 4.74 -22.46 -3.18
C GLN A 190 6.12 -22.56 -2.50
N GLN A 191 7.21 -22.47 -3.27
CA GLN A 191 8.56 -22.51 -2.69
C GLN A 191 8.85 -21.32 -1.74
N TYR A 192 8.11 -20.22 -1.87
CA TYR A 192 8.38 -19.01 -1.11
C TYR A 192 7.85 -19.04 0.32
N TYR A 193 6.84 -19.86 0.65
CA TYR A 193 6.42 -20.03 2.06
C TYR A 193 7.60 -20.45 2.93
N LYS A 194 8.31 -21.48 2.50
CA LYS A 194 9.48 -21.96 3.22
C LYS A 194 10.61 -20.93 3.21
N ARG A 195 10.83 -20.24 2.10
CA ARG A 195 11.89 -19.24 1.98
C ARG A 195 11.66 -18.04 2.89
N ILE A 196 10.39 -17.59 3.07
CA ILE A 196 10.03 -16.55 4.02
C ILE A 196 10.55 -16.89 5.43
N VAL A 197 10.27 -18.09 5.89
CA VAL A 197 10.66 -18.55 7.22
C VAL A 197 12.18 -18.81 7.31
N ASP A 198 12.77 -19.49 6.34
CA ASP A 198 14.20 -19.82 6.32
C ASP A 198 15.09 -18.56 6.32
N GLU A 199 14.60 -17.46 5.74
CA GLU A 199 15.31 -16.18 5.73
C GLU A 199 15.03 -15.33 6.98
N GLY A 200 14.24 -15.82 7.96
CA GLY A 200 13.99 -15.20 9.26
C GLY A 200 12.93 -14.10 9.23
N HIS A 201 12.02 -14.13 8.28
CA HIS A 201 10.81 -13.31 8.28
C HIS A 201 9.71 -14.01 9.08
N SER A 202 8.77 -13.23 9.60
CA SER A 202 7.55 -13.78 10.20
C SER A 202 6.52 -14.12 9.13
N ILE A 203 5.80 -15.22 9.35
CA ILE A 203 4.70 -15.64 8.50
C ILE A 203 3.42 -15.68 9.33
N GLY A 204 2.35 -15.08 8.80
CA GLY A 204 1.02 -15.05 9.38
C GLY A 204 -0.05 -15.47 8.37
N MET A 205 -1.21 -15.76 8.88
CA MET A 205 -2.40 -16.15 8.13
C MET A 205 -3.11 -14.91 7.59
N HIS A 206 -3.49 -14.91 6.31
CA HIS A 206 -4.40 -13.91 5.76
C HIS A 206 -5.74 -14.54 5.40
N SER A 207 -5.73 -15.52 4.53
CA SER A 207 -6.91 -16.32 4.17
C SER A 207 -6.49 -17.53 3.35
N TYR A 208 -7.30 -18.58 3.36
CA TYR A 208 -7.11 -19.69 2.42
C TYR A 208 -7.67 -19.34 1.05
N SER A 209 -8.89 -18.83 0.99
CA SER A 209 -9.59 -18.56 -0.28
C SER A 209 -9.40 -17.14 -0.81
N HIS A 210 -9.24 -16.17 0.08
CA HIS A 210 -9.26 -14.72 -0.14
C HIS A 210 -10.49 -14.24 -0.94
N VAL A 211 -11.60 -14.98 -0.85
CA VAL A 211 -12.87 -14.63 -1.48
C VAL A 211 -13.82 -14.13 -0.39
N TYR A 212 -14.02 -12.83 -0.30
CA TYR A 212 -14.77 -12.18 0.77
C TYR A 212 -16.16 -12.76 0.99
N ASP A 213 -16.91 -13.05 -0.09
CA ASP A 213 -18.23 -13.67 0.01
C ASP A 213 -18.22 -15.11 0.56
N GLN A 214 -17.06 -15.78 0.54
CA GLN A 214 -16.86 -17.11 1.15
C GLN A 214 -16.34 -16.98 2.59
N VAL A 215 -15.26 -16.24 2.80
CA VAL A 215 -14.64 -16.03 4.12
C VAL A 215 -15.67 -15.49 5.13
N TYR A 216 -16.45 -14.51 4.71
CA TYR A 216 -17.39 -13.79 5.57
C TYR A 216 -18.86 -14.18 5.37
N ALA A 217 -19.13 -15.38 4.83
CA ALA A 217 -20.48 -15.86 4.62
C ALA A 217 -21.18 -16.24 5.93
N SER A 218 -20.45 -16.88 6.83
CA SER A 218 -20.86 -17.30 8.19
C SER A 218 -19.64 -17.44 9.09
N GLN A 219 -19.84 -17.58 10.38
CA GLN A 219 -18.77 -17.83 11.33
C GLN A 219 -18.04 -19.15 11.00
N GLU A 220 -18.78 -20.21 10.71
CA GLU A 220 -18.19 -21.50 10.35
C GLU A 220 -17.32 -21.42 9.08
N SER A 221 -17.73 -20.59 8.10
CA SER A 221 -16.93 -20.39 6.88
C SER A 221 -15.62 -19.68 7.18
N PHE A 222 -15.64 -18.72 8.11
CA PHE A 222 -14.45 -18.02 8.57
C PHE A 222 -13.50 -18.95 9.31
N GLU A 223 -14.02 -19.71 10.29
CA GLU A 223 -13.27 -20.69 11.07
C GLU A 223 -12.61 -21.76 10.16
N GLU A 224 -13.34 -22.24 9.14
CA GLU A 224 -12.81 -23.18 8.16
C GLU A 224 -11.70 -22.58 7.31
N ASP A 225 -11.83 -21.31 6.88
CA ASP A 225 -10.82 -20.60 6.09
C ASP A 225 -9.54 -20.37 6.90
N VAL A 226 -9.66 -19.93 8.15
CA VAL A 226 -8.54 -19.76 9.10
C VAL A 226 -7.83 -21.09 9.36
N THR A 227 -8.58 -22.16 9.68
CA THR A 227 -8.00 -23.48 9.92
C THR A 227 -7.23 -24.00 8.71
N LYS A 228 -7.81 -23.85 7.50
CA LYS A 228 -7.18 -24.31 6.27
C LYS A 228 -5.86 -23.58 5.96
N ILE A 229 -5.82 -22.27 6.14
CA ILE A 229 -4.58 -21.53 5.89
C ILE A 229 -3.53 -21.80 6.96
N HIS A 230 -3.94 -21.98 8.22
CA HIS A 230 -3.07 -22.39 9.30
C HIS A 230 -2.38 -23.73 8.99
N ASP A 231 -3.19 -24.78 8.72
CA ASP A 231 -2.70 -26.10 8.42
C ASP A 231 -1.78 -26.12 7.20
N TYR A 232 -2.13 -25.33 6.19
CA TYR A 232 -1.33 -25.20 4.98
C TYR A 232 0.04 -24.56 5.26
N ILE A 233 0.09 -23.46 6.02
CA ILE A 233 1.36 -22.82 6.43
C ILE A 233 2.21 -23.80 7.21
N GLN A 234 1.63 -24.52 8.18
CA GLN A 234 2.32 -25.51 9.00
C GLN A 234 2.88 -26.65 8.15
N GLU A 235 2.10 -27.15 7.17
CA GLU A 235 2.56 -28.18 6.23
C GLU A 235 3.76 -27.71 5.37
N GLN A 236 3.71 -26.48 4.85
CA GLN A 236 4.74 -25.95 3.97
C GLN A 236 6.02 -25.54 4.70
N THR A 237 5.91 -25.07 5.95
CA THR A 237 7.01 -24.40 6.66
C THR A 237 7.44 -25.10 7.95
N GLY A 238 6.56 -25.88 8.55
CA GLY A 238 6.72 -26.42 9.91
C GLY A 238 6.45 -25.40 11.02
N VAL A 239 6.03 -24.18 10.69
CA VAL A 239 5.73 -23.13 11.67
C VAL A 239 4.26 -23.20 12.10
N ASP A 240 4.01 -23.22 13.40
CA ASP A 240 2.73 -23.08 14.04
C ASP A 240 2.50 -21.59 14.30
N THR A 241 1.90 -20.89 13.34
CA THR A 241 1.74 -19.43 13.42
C THR A 241 0.45 -19.04 14.14
N HIS A 242 0.54 -18.05 15.03
CA HIS A 242 -0.61 -17.45 15.71
C HIS A 242 -0.89 -16.01 15.22
N LEU A 243 -0.24 -15.57 14.13
CA LEU A 243 -0.46 -14.26 13.55
C LEU A 243 -1.55 -14.34 12.48
N TYR A 244 -2.50 -13.40 12.53
CA TYR A 244 -3.57 -13.30 11.56
C TYR A 244 -3.79 -11.85 11.10
N ARG A 245 -4.21 -11.68 9.86
CA ARG A 245 -4.76 -10.40 9.37
C ARG A 245 -6.04 -10.66 8.61
N PHE A 246 -7.10 -9.95 8.99
CA PHE A 246 -8.39 -10.03 8.29
C PHE A 246 -8.27 -9.53 6.85
N PRO A 247 -8.77 -10.25 5.82
CA PRO A 247 -8.95 -9.69 4.49
C PRO A 247 -9.79 -8.40 4.52
N GLY A 248 -9.16 -7.28 4.10
CA GLY A 248 -9.75 -5.94 4.20
C GLY A 248 -9.71 -5.31 5.59
N GLY A 249 -9.00 -5.93 6.56
CA GLY A 249 -8.87 -5.46 7.95
C GLY A 249 -10.05 -5.80 8.84
N SER A 250 -9.87 -5.68 10.17
CA SER A 250 -10.94 -5.94 11.14
C SER A 250 -12.11 -4.95 11.04
N SER A 251 -11.91 -3.79 10.43
CA SER A 251 -12.94 -2.76 10.20
C SER A 251 -13.67 -2.88 8.87
N ASN A 252 -13.47 -3.98 8.11
CA ASN A 252 -14.14 -4.18 6.82
C ASN A 252 -15.68 -4.14 6.95
N GLN A 253 -16.36 -3.71 5.89
CA GLN A 253 -17.82 -3.59 5.84
C GLN A 253 -18.47 -4.69 4.99
N VAL A 254 -17.69 -5.71 4.57
CA VAL A 254 -18.16 -6.78 3.69
C VAL A 254 -18.57 -8.04 4.47
N SER A 255 -18.18 -8.15 5.73
CA SER A 255 -18.57 -9.27 6.59
C SER A 255 -20.09 -9.28 6.81
N LYS A 256 -20.70 -10.46 6.68
CA LYS A 256 -22.11 -10.74 6.99
C LYS A 256 -22.30 -11.18 8.44
N VAL A 257 -21.19 -11.44 9.14
CA VAL A 257 -21.11 -11.85 10.54
C VAL A 257 -20.60 -10.65 11.35
N ASP A 258 -21.03 -10.53 12.60
CA ASP A 258 -20.46 -9.52 13.50
C ASP A 258 -18.96 -9.79 13.65
N ILE A 259 -18.15 -8.79 13.42
CA ILE A 259 -16.69 -8.91 13.53
C ILE A 259 -16.27 -9.31 14.97
N GLN A 260 -17.09 -8.99 15.98
CA GLN A 260 -16.82 -9.36 17.35
C GLN A 260 -16.87 -10.88 17.57
N ASP A 261 -17.77 -11.60 16.87
CA ASP A 261 -17.86 -13.05 16.90
C ASP A 261 -16.62 -13.70 16.28
N LEU A 262 -16.12 -13.13 15.17
CA LEU A 262 -14.90 -13.59 14.50
C LEU A 262 -13.64 -13.32 15.35
N ILE A 263 -13.60 -12.17 16.03
CA ILE A 263 -12.50 -11.84 16.95
C ILE A 263 -12.55 -12.75 18.18
N ALA A 264 -13.74 -13.08 18.70
CA ALA A 264 -13.92 -14.01 19.82
C ALA A 264 -13.30 -15.38 19.48
N TYR A 265 -13.63 -15.91 18.29
CA TYR A 265 -13.03 -17.16 17.80
C TYR A 265 -11.51 -17.11 17.73
N LEU A 266 -10.91 -16.06 17.14
CA LEU A 266 -9.45 -15.92 17.08
C LEU A 266 -8.83 -15.91 18.49
N ASN A 267 -9.46 -15.22 19.44
CA ASN A 267 -8.99 -15.16 20.82
C ASN A 267 -9.07 -16.54 21.53
N GLU A 268 -10.15 -17.33 21.27
CA GLU A 268 -10.30 -18.69 21.80
C GLU A 268 -9.21 -19.62 21.28
N GLU A 269 -8.81 -19.47 20.01
CA GLU A 269 -7.72 -20.22 19.38
C GLU A 269 -6.33 -19.66 19.72
N GLY A 270 -6.22 -18.59 20.50
CA GLY A 270 -4.96 -17.95 20.85
C GLY A 270 -4.29 -17.23 19.67
N ILE A 271 -5.07 -16.86 18.65
CA ILE A 271 -4.59 -16.18 17.45
C ILE A 271 -4.68 -14.67 17.66
N VAL A 272 -3.58 -13.96 17.38
CA VAL A 272 -3.48 -12.49 17.46
C VAL A 272 -3.62 -11.88 16.07
N TYR A 273 -4.62 -11.02 15.89
CA TYR A 273 -4.76 -10.32 14.62
C TYR A 273 -4.12 -8.92 14.63
N PHE A 274 -3.59 -8.55 13.48
CA PHE A 274 -2.93 -7.28 13.23
C PHE A 274 -3.59 -6.57 12.06
N ASP A 275 -4.08 -5.36 12.28
CA ASP A 275 -4.34 -4.40 11.23
C ASP A 275 -3.09 -3.56 10.95
N TRP A 276 -3.24 -2.31 10.57
CA TRP A 276 -2.16 -1.39 10.24
C TRP A 276 -2.48 0.04 10.69
N ASN A 277 -1.47 0.86 10.85
CA ASN A 277 -1.61 2.29 11.10
C ASN A 277 -0.77 3.15 10.12
N SER A 278 -0.20 2.51 9.11
CA SER A 278 0.46 3.12 7.97
C SER A 278 0.18 2.27 6.74
N LEU A 279 0.05 2.87 5.55
CA LEU A 279 -0.24 2.15 4.32
C LEU A 279 0.40 2.81 3.10
N SER A 280 0.80 1.99 2.12
CA SER A 280 1.36 2.44 0.85
C SER A 280 0.29 2.95 -0.13
N GLY A 281 -0.90 2.36 -0.12
CA GLY A 281 -1.95 2.60 -1.12
C GLY A 281 -1.80 1.74 -2.38
N ASP A 282 -0.87 0.81 -2.41
CA ASP A 282 -0.48 -0.01 -3.55
C ASP A 282 -1.61 -0.91 -4.10
N ALA A 283 -2.51 -1.40 -3.24
CA ALA A 283 -3.68 -2.17 -3.68
C ALA A 283 -4.86 -1.29 -4.13
N VAL A 284 -4.86 0.01 -3.78
CA VAL A 284 -5.94 0.94 -4.13
C VAL A 284 -5.70 1.60 -5.48
N ASP A 285 -4.47 1.98 -5.77
CA ASP A 285 -4.08 2.60 -7.04
C ASP A 285 -2.76 2.00 -7.56
N ALA A 286 -2.87 1.06 -8.49
CA ALA A 286 -1.72 0.42 -9.13
C ALA A 286 -0.90 1.38 -10.03
N SER A 287 -1.30 2.64 -10.20
CA SER A 287 -0.56 3.65 -10.95
C SER A 287 0.39 4.49 -10.09
N LEU A 288 0.40 4.27 -8.76
CA LEU A 288 1.32 4.97 -7.86
C LEU A 288 2.77 4.60 -8.18
N THR A 289 3.61 5.62 -8.24
CA THR A 289 5.05 5.45 -8.41
C THR A 289 5.70 4.99 -7.10
N PRO A 290 6.91 4.38 -7.14
CA PRO A 290 7.67 4.06 -5.93
C PRO A 290 7.83 5.22 -4.94
N SER A 291 8.03 6.44 -5.44
CA SER A 291 8.12 7.64 -4.59
C SER A 291 6.79 7.95 -3.91
N GLU A 292 5.67 7.91 -4.64
CA GLU A 292 4.36 8.19 -4.07
C GLU A 292 3.94 7.14 -3.02
N LEU A 293 4.31 5.87 -3.22
CA LEU A 293 4.12 4.83 -2.21
C LEU A 293 4.90 5.15 -0.92
N ASN A 294 6.15 5.57 -1.06
CA ASN A 294 6.98 5.94 0.08
C ASN A 294 6.47 7.20 0.78
N ASP A 295 6.06 8.22 0.04
CA ASP A 295 5.47 9.45 0.59
C ASP A 295 4.20 9.14 1.41
N ASN A 296 3.35 8.24 0.91
CA ASN A 296 2.17 7.77 1.64
C ASN A 296 2.58 7.12 2.96
N ILE A 297 3.48 6.12 2.91
CA ILE A 297 3.94 5.39 4.09
C ILE A 297 4.55 6.34 5.12
N LEU A 298 5.52 7.15 4.71
CA LEU A 298 6.25 8.06 5.60
C LEU A 298 5.31 9.11 6.21
N GLY A 299 4.32 9.58 5.45
CA GLY A 299 3.30 10.49 5.96
C GLY A 299 2.54 9.92 7.17
N TYR A 300 2.20 8.63 7.16
CA TYR A 300 1.58 7.95 8.30
C TYR A 300 2.60 7.66 9.42
N VAL A 301 3.78 7.15 9.08
CA VAL A 301 4.83 6.83 10.06
C VAL A 301 5.19 8.05 10.88
N HIS A 302 5.39 9.21 10.24
CA HIS A 302 5.72 10.46 10.92
C HIS A 302 4.55 11.03 11.74
N ALA A 303 3.31 10.69 11.40
CA ALA A 303 2.13 11.09 12.17
C ALA A 303 1.87 10.20 13.39
N ASN A 304 2.42 8.98 13.43
CA ASN A 304 2.23 8.04 14.53
C ASN A 304 3.09 8.42 15.74
N ALA A 305 2.48 8.41 16.93
CA ALA A 305 3.20 8.66 18.19
C ALA A 305 3.95 7.43 18.72
N GLY A 306 3.82 6.26 18.10
CA GLY A 306 4.40 4.99 18.53
C GLY A 306 4.82 4.15 17.32
N ASP A 307 4.90 2.84 17.55
CA ASP A 307 5.29 1.89 16.51
C ASP A 307 4.33 1.90 15.32
N SER A 308 4.86 1.62 14.14
CA SER A 308 4.11 1.61 12.88
C SER A 308 4.07 0.23 12.26
N VAL A 309 2.86 -0.26 11.98
CA VAL A 309 2.60 -1.44 11.17
C VAL A 309 2.20 -0.97 9.77
N ILE A 310 3.04 -1.23 8.79
CA ILE A 310 2.89 -0.74 7.42
C ILE A 310 2.22 -1.81 6.57
N LEU A 311 1.07 -1.47 5.96
CA LEU A 311 0.40 -2.31 4.97
C LEU A 311 0.97 -2.08 3.58
N MET A 312 1.46 -3.16 2.99
CA MET A 312 1.84 -3.31 1.59
C MET A 312 1.34 -4.66 1.08
N HIS A 313 1.40 -4.90 -0.21
CA HIS A 313 0.93 -6.14 -0.81
C HIS A 313 1.98 -6.80 -1.69
N ASP A 314 2.02 -8.14 -1.65
CA ASP A 314 2.83 -8.99 -2.52
C ASP A 314 1.97 -9.50 -3.69
N LEU A 315 1.73 -8.64 -4.68
CA LEU A 315 0.84 -8.88 -5.81
C LEU A 315 1.60 -8.98 -7.14
N GLN A 316 1.15 -9.85 -8.04
CA GLN A 316 1.76 -10.08 -9.36
C GLN A 316 1.82 -8.86 -10.28
N ASN A 317 1.01 -7.84 -10.05
CA ASN A 317 0.88 -6.65 -10.89
C ASN A 317 1.37 -5.39 -10.22
N ASN A 318 2.04 -5.48 -9.08
CA ASN A 318 2.49 -4.34 -8.29
C ASN A 318 4.00 -4.35 -8.01
N HIS A 319 4.78 -4.26 -9.10
CA HIS A 319 6.23 -4.21 -8.99
C HIS A 319 6.74 -2.92 -8.33
N ALA A 320 5.95 -1.83 -8.39
CA ALA A 320 6.30 -0.55 -7.79
C ALA A 320 6.54 -0.64 -6.27
N THR A 321 5.83 -1.54 -5.57
CA THR A 321 6.06 -1.80 -4.14
C THR A 321 7.48 -2.30 -3.89
N ILE A 322 7.96 -3.23 -4.71
CA ILE A 322 9.33 -3.78 -4.60
C ILE A 322 10.37 -2.70 -4.91
N GLU A 323 10.15 -1.93 -5.98
CA GLU A 323 11.04 -0.82 -6.36
C GLU A 323 11.09 0.29 -5.30
N ALA A 324 10.04 0.47 -4.51
CA ALA A 324 9.97 1.47 -3.45
C ALA A 324 10.82 1.11 -2.22
N LEU A 325 10.96 -0.20 -1.92
CA LEU A 325 11.53 -0.68 -0.66
C LEU A 325 12.96 -0.21 -0.37
N PRO A 326 13.94 -0.23 -1.29
CA PRO A 326 15.30 0.19 -0.97
C PRO A 326 15.36 1.62 -0.42
N ALA A 327 14.65 2.55 -1.05
CA ALA A 327 14.61 3.94 -0.62
C ALA A 327 13.85 4.12 0.70
N LEU A 328 12.70 3.43 0.86
CA LEU A 328 11.94 3.43 2.11
C LEU A 328 12.77 2.93 3.28
N ILE A 329 13.41 1.76 3.13
CA ILE A 329 14.22 1.15 4.17
C ILE A 329 15.40 2.05 4.56
N GLN A 330 16.05 2.67 3.56
CA GLN A 330 17.14 3.59 3.82
C GLN A 330 16.66 4.82 4.61
N THR A 331 15.56 5.45 4.20
CA THR A 331 14.97 6.59 4.89
C THR A 331 14.62 6.25 6.34
N LEU A 332 13.91 5.14 6.57
CA LEU A 332 13.54 4.70 7.92
C LEU A 332 14.77 4.47 8.83
N LYS A 333 15.84 3.87 8.27
CA LYS A 333 17.10 3.68 9.01
C LYS A 333 17.80 4.98 9.31
N ASP A 334 17.87 5.90 8.35
CA ASP A 334 18.51 7.21 8.51
C ASP A 334 17.75 8.06 9.55
N GLU A 335 16.45 7.88 9.67
CA GLU A 335 15.60 8.50 10.68
C GLU A 335 15.62 7.79 12.04
N GLY A 336 16.38 6.68 12.16
CA GLY A 336 16.61 5.97 13.41
C GLY A 336 15.50 4.99 13.83
N TYR A 337 14.60 4.62 12.93
CA TYR A 337 13.61 3.58 13.20
C TYR A 337 14.25 2.19 13.23
N GLU A 338 13.77 1.34 14.14
CA GLU A 338 14.11 -0.08 14.18
C GLU A 338 13.13 -0.88 13.30
N ILE A 339 13.60 -1.46 12.20
CA ILE A 339 12.75 -2.27 11.31
C ILE A 339 12.79 -3.72 11.79
N CYS A 340 11.65 -4.23 12.25
CA CYS A 340 11.49 -5.56 12.83
C CYS A 340 10.38 -6.37 12.14
N PRO A 341 10.42 -7.71 12.15
CA PRO A 341 9.25 -8.54 11.90
C PRO A 341 8.34 -8.52 13.13
N ILE A 342 7.05 -8.76 12.94
CA ILE A 342 6.10 -8.97 14.04
C ILE A 342 6.44 -10.27 14.76
N ASP A 343 6.47 -10.24 16.09
CA ASP A 343 6.68 -11.39 16.98
C ASP A 343 5.68 -11.38 18.14
N ASP A 344 5.77 -12.37 19.02
CA ASP A 344 4.88 -12.53 20.18
C ASP A 344 4.93 -11.36 21.19
N SER A 345 5.98 -10.54 21.13
CA SER A 345 6.11 -9.35 21.98
C SER A 345 5.53 -8.08 21.35
N THR A 346 5.17 -8.15 20.08
CA THR A 346 4.68 -6.99 19.33
C THR A 346 3.27 -6.64 19.76
N LYS A 347 3.08 -5.39 20.17
CA LYS A 347 1.74 -4.90 20.49
C LYS A 347 0.90 -4.80 19.21
N PRO A 348 -0.26 -5.48 19.13
CA PRO A 348 -1.06 -5.46 17.93
C PRO A 348 -1.68 -4.07 17.68
N VAL A 349 -1.70 -3.66 16.42
CA VAL A 349 -2.53 -2.57 15.92
C VAL A 349 -3.86 -3.19 15.49
N GLN A 350 -4.97 -2.73 16.04
CA GLN A 350 -6.31 -3.28 15.83
C GLN A 350 -7.28 -2.13 15.57
N HIS A 351 -7.92 -2.11 14.40
CA HIS A 351 -8.94 -1.11 14.06
C HIS A 351 -10.23 -1.33 14.86
N VAL A 352 -10.55 -2.57 15.13
CA VAL A 352 -11.68 -2.98 15.99
C VAL A 352 -11.12 -3.83 17.12
N GLU A 353 -11.23 -3.35 18.34
CA GLU A 353 -10.84 -4.10 19.53
C GLU A 353 -11.99 -5.03 19.99
N TYR A 354 -11.62 -6.16 20.60
CA TYR A 354 -12.60 -7.06 21.22
C TYR A 354 -13.27 -6.40 22.43
N LYS A 355 -14.58 -6.42 22.46
CA LYS A 355 -15.36 -5.78 23.53
C LYS A 355 -15.72 -6.71 24.68
N GLY A 356 -15.31 -8.00 24.58
CA GLY A 356 -15.72 -9.03 25.53
C GLY A 356 -17.16 -9.51 25.30
N ASP A 357 -17.51 -10.65 25.92
CA ASP A 357 -18.87 -11.15 25.93
C ASP A 357 -19.77 -10.18 26.69
N LYS A 358 -20.93 -9.85 26.10
CA LYS A 358 -21.94 -9.00 26.75
C LYS A 358 -22.74 -9.76 27.77
#